data_c37dcb99083e908c7b175196c6c821ce
#
_entry.id   c37dcb99083e908c7b175196c6c821ce
#
_cell.length_a   1.000
_cell.length_b   1.000
_cell.length_c   1.000
_cell.angle_alpha   90.00
_cell.angle_beta   90.00
_cell.angle_gamma   90.00
#
_symmetry.space_group_name_H-M   'P 1'
#
loop_
_entity.id
_entity.type
_entity.pdbx_description
1 polymer ?
#
loop_
_entity_poly.entity_id
_entity_poly.type
_entity_poly.pdbx_seq_one_letter_code
_entity_poly.pdbx_strand_id
1 'polypeptide(L)'
;MIDLLLQRPTSSDDKYSRGVIGFITGSEEYAGAAILGTTAAIRTGVGMVRYVGPRSVSQLVLESRPEVVLGLGKAQAWILGSGVSKQSIEQNAQIAQLIDDSKAEILIIDAGGLEHISTSFMAGARTILTPHRGEAVRLLERLSGESAARVEGSELAEAVQKATGCTVVLKGSKTLIASEAGVLECAEAPAELATAGTGDVLAGIMGALAAINFDEVAGGKAQLTDIAEAAVSVHTRAAEILAAKGPIAALDLANAVSQALVSLRN
;
A
#
# COMPACT_ATOMS: atom_id res chain seq x y z
N MET A 1 19.30 -5.40 -0.57
CA MET A 1 17.90 -5.80 -0.25
C MET A 1 16.98 -5.62 -1.45
N ILE A 2 16.93 -4.46 -2.11
CA ILE A 2 16.07 -4.20 -3.29
C ILE A 2 16.18 -5.30 -4.36
N ASP A 3 17.37 -5.73 -4.73
CA ASP A 3 17.58 -6.79 -5.74
C ASP A 3 16.91 -8.12 -5.36
N LEU A 4 16.84 -8.44 -4.06
CA LEU A 4 16.14 -9.63 -3.56
C LEU A 4 14.63 -9.52 -3.75
N LEU A 5 14.07 -8.34 -3.52
CA LEU A 5 12.62 -8.10 -3.53
C LEU A 5 12.05 -7.86 -4.92
N LEU A 6 12.89 -7.47 -5.89
CA LEU A 6 12.49 -7.17 -7.26
C LEU A 6 12.84 -8.29 -8.25
N GLN A 7 12.97 -9.53 -7.82
CA GLN A 7 13.34 -10.66 -8.69
C GLN A 7 12.31 -10.91 -9.80
N ARG A 8 12.82 -11.46 -10.90
CA ARG A 8 11.96 -11.92 -12.02
C ARG A 8 11.40 -13.30 -11.71
N PRO A 9 10.17 -13.61 -12.16
CA PRO A 9 9.66 -14.95 -12.08
C PRO A 9 10.54 -15.94 -12.88
N THR A 10 10.56 -17.17 -12.39
CA THR A 10 11.27 -18.30 -13.00
C THR A 10 10.30 -19.22 -13.72
N SER A 11 10.81 -20.20 -14.45
CA SER A 11 9.97 -21.19 -15.14
C SER A 11 9.22 -22.14 -14.21
N SER A 12 9.58 -22.18 -12.93
CA SER A 12 8.91 -22.98 -11.89
C SER A 12 7.79 -22.24 -11.18
N ASP A 13 7.63 -20.93 -11.44
CA ASP A 13 6.60 -20.14 -10.77
C ASP A 13 5.22 -20.32 -11.41
N ASP A 14 4.21 -20.25 -10.57
CA ASP A 14 2.80 -20.18 -10.92
C ASP A 14 2.14 -18.93 -10.35
N LYS A 15 0.83 -18.75 -10.60
CA LYS A 15 0.09 -17.58 -10.10
C LYS A 15 -0.01 -17.50 -8.57
N TYR A 16 0.20 -18.59 -7.85
CA TYR A 16 0.13 -18.63 -6.39
C TYR A 16 1.50 -18.39 -5.76
N SER A 17 2.56 -19.00 -6.32
CA SER A 17 3.94 -18.77 -5.87
C SER A 17 4.38 -17.32 -6.09
N ARG A 18 3.81 -16.67 -7.14
CA ARG A 18 4.04 -15.24 -7.43
C ARG A 18 3.23 -14.29 -6.55
N GLY A 19 2.53 -14.80 -5.54
CA GLY A 19 1.75 -14.05 -4.58
C GLY A 19 0.33 -13.70 -5.05
N VAL A 20 -0.58 -13.70 -4.10
CA VAL A 20 -1.97 -13.26 -4.27
C VAL A 20 -2.20 -12.06 -3.37
N ILE A 21 -2.69 -10.98 -3.94
CA ILE A 21 -3.06 -9.77 -3.20
C ILE A 21 -4.56 -9.53 -3.26
N GLY A 22 -5.15 -9.14 -2.12
CA GLY A 22 -6.54 -8.72 -2.03
C GLY A 22 -6.67 -7.21 -1.83
N PHE A 23 -7.77 -6.66 -2.31
CA PHE A 23 -8.12 -5.24 -2.18
C PHE A 23 -9.53 -5.11 -1.60
N ILE A 24 -9.67 -4.32 -0.53
CA ILE A 24 -10.94 -3.72 -0.09
C ILE A 24 -10.76 -2.22 -0.18
N THR A 25 -11.00 -1.68 -1.38
CA THR A 25 -10.68 -0.31 -1.76
C THR A 25 -11.74 0.25 -2.70
N GLY A 26 -11.75 1.55 -2.87
CA GLY A 26 -12.70 2.24 -3.74
C GLY A 26 -14.12 2.26 -3.18
N SER A 27 -14.84 3.29 -3.49
CA SER A 27 -16.27 3.45 -3.22
C SER A 27 -16.92 4.06 -4.46
N GLU A 28 -18.24 4.24 -4.45
CA GLU A 28 -18.92 4.88 -5.58
C GLU A 28 -18.39 6.30 -5.86
N GLU A 29 -17.97 7.02 -4.81
CA GLU A 29 -17.35 8.35 -4.92
C GLU A 29 -15.90 8.30 -5.38
N TYR A 30 -15.16 7.23 -5.02
CA TYR A 30 -13.72 7.09 -5.24
C TYR A 30 -13.37 5.79 -5.96
N ALA A 31 -14.14 5.45 -7.00
CA ALA A 31 -13.92 4.23 -7.78
C ALA A 31 -12.50 4.14 -8.38
N GLY A 32 -11.90 5.29 -8.69
CA GLY A 32 -10.54 5.40 -9.22
C GLY A 32 -9.48 4.77 -8.33
N ALA A 33 -9.63 4.82 -7.00
CA ALA A 33 -8.68 4.21 -6.07
C ALA A 33 -8.53 2.70 -6.29
N ALA A 34 -9.65 1.99 -6.54
CA ALA A 34 -9.64 0.57 -6.85
C ALA A 34 -8.90 0.28 -8.18
N ILE A 35 -9.18 1.07 -9.22
CA ILE A 35 -8.58 0.89 -10.55
C ILE A 35 -7.07 1.16 -10.50
N LEU A 36 -6.66 2.23 -9.84
CA LEU A 36 -5.26 2.64 -9.72
C LEU A 36 -4.45 1.60 -8.94
N GLY A 37 -4.94 1.20 -7.77
CA GLY A 37 -4.27 0.22 -6.91
C GLY A 37 -4.15 -1.15 -7.58
N THR A 38 -5.24 -1.68 -8.16
CA THR A 38 -5.21 -2.98 -8.86
C THR A 38 -4.32 -2.94 -10.10
N THR A 39 -4.34 -1.82 -10.85
CA THR A 39 -3.44 -1.62 -12.00
C THR A 39 -1.97 -1.63 -11.56
N ALA A 40 -1.63 -0.87 -10.53
CA ALA A 40 -0.27 -0.81 -10.01
C ALA A 40 0.22 -2.18 -9.52
N ALA A 41 -0.63 -2.94 -8.82
CA ALA A 41 -0.29 -4.29 -8.35
C ALA A 41 -0.01 -5.25 -9.51
N ILE A 42 -0.87 -5.28 -10.52
CA ILE A 42 -0.67 -6.10 -11.73
C ILE A 42 0.64 -5.72 -12.43
N ARG A 43 0.89 -4.42 -12.58
CA ARG A 43 2.11 -3.89 -13.21
C ARG A 43 3.37 -4.15 -12.38
N THR A 44 3.25 -4.39 -11.09
CA THR A 44 4.34 -4.84 -10.21
C THR A 44 4.69 -6.30 -10.44
N GLY A 45 3.75 -7.10 -10.97
CA GLY A 45 4.02 -8.46 -11.39
C GLY A 45 3.51 -9.54 -10.43
N VAL A 46 2.59 -9.21 -9.52
CA VAL A 46 1.92 -10.18 -8.66
C VAL A 46 1.16 -11.24 -9.47
N GLY A 47 1.08 -12.46 -8.96
CA GLY A 47 0.49 -13.58 -9.68
C GLY A 47 -1.03 -13.52 -9.80
N MET A 48 -1.72 -12.94 -8.80
CA MET A 48 -3.17 -12.79 -8.79
C MET A 48 -3.59 -11.58 -7.98
N VAL A 49 -4.59 -10.86 -8.48
CA VAL A 49 -5.28 -9.77 -7.76
C VAL A 49 -6.70 -10.19 -7.47
N ARG A 50 -7.13 -10.05 -6.20
CA ARG A 50 -8.52 -10.16 -5.76
C ARG A 50 -9.07 -8.78 -5.44
N TYR A 51 -10.33 -8.56 -5.76
CA TYR A 51 -11.01 -7.31 -5.46
C TYR A 51 -12.34 -7.55 -4.75
N VAL A 52 -12.59 -6.78 -3.70
CA VAL A 52 -13.83 -6.75 -2.92
C VAL A 52 -14.28 -5.31 -2.78
N GLY A 53 -15.46 -5.01 -3.29
CA GLY A 53 -16.04 -3.67 -3.24
C GLY A 53 -17.42 -3.60 -3.86
N PRO A 54 -18.05 -2.42 -3.94
CA PRO A 54 -19.36 -2.24 -4.53
C PRO A 54 -19.45 -2.80 -5.95
N ARG A 55 -20.62 -3.32 -6.33
CA ARG A 55 -20.81 -3.93 -7.66
C ARG A 55 -20.46 -2.98 -8.79
N SER A 56 -20.85 -1.69 -8.67
CA SER A 56 -20.54 -0.64 -9.64
C SER A 56 -19.02 -0.48 -9.84
N VAL A 57 -18.26 -0.46 -8.74
CA VAL A 57 -16.79 -0.35 -8.78
C VAL A 57 -16.15 -1.63 -9.30
N SER A 58 -16.68 -2.81 -8.91
CA SER A 58 -16.21 -4.11 -9.40
C SER A 58 -16.30 -4.21 -10.93
N GLN A 59 -17.37 -3.67 -11.54
CA GLN A 59 -17.52 -3.62 -12.99
C GLN A 59 -16.43 -2.76 -13.64
N LEU A 60 -16.16 -1.57 -13.10
CA LEU A 60 -15.13 -0.67 -13.62
C LEU A 60 -13.73 -1.29 -13.48
N VAL A 61 -13.47 -2.01 -12.39
CA VAL A 61 -12.22 -2.75 -12.21
C VAL A 61 -12.08 -3.83 -13.28
N LEU A 62 -13.12 -4.64 -13.53
CA LEU A 62 -13.06 -5.68 -14.58
C LEU A 62 -12.97 -5.12 -16.00
N GLU A 63 -13.59 -3.97 -16.28
CA GLU A 63 -13.44 -3.28 -17.56
C GLU A 63 -12.00 -2.80 -17.79
N SER A 64 -11.34 -2.34 -16.74
CA SER A 64 -9.95 -1.87 -16.80
C SER A 64 -8.93 -3.01 -16.71
N ARG A 65 -9.23 -4.06 -15.92
CA ARG A 65 -8.35 -5.18 -15.58
C ARG A 65 -9.14 -6.49 -15.51
N PRO A 66 -9.45 -7.10 -16.68
CA PRO A 66 -10.28 -8.31 -16.74
C PRO A 66 -9.63 -9.53 -16.07
N GLU A 67 -8.34 -9.48 -15.78
CA GLU A 67 -7.58 -10.50 -15.05
C GLU A 67 -7.84 -10.52 -13.54
N VAL A 68 -8.53 -9.51 -12.98
CA VAL A 68 -8.87 -9.42 -11.54
C VAL A 68 -9.96 -10.43 -11.19
N VAL A 69 -9.78 -11.13 -10.06
CA VAL A 69 -10.75 -12.07 -9.50
C VAL A 69 -11.58 -11.38 -8.43
N LEU A 70 -12.90 -11.38 -8.56
CA LEU A 70 -13.79 -10.79 -7.56
C LEU A 70 -13.99 -11.71 -6.35
N GLY A 71 -14.18 -11.09 -5.19
CA GLY A 71 -14.54 -11.73 -3.92
C GLY A 71 -13.35 -12.10 -3.04
N LEU A 72 -13.69 -12.37 -1.78
CA LEU A 72 -12.76 -12.83 -0.74
C LEU A 72 -12.13 -14.18 -1.12
N GLY A 73 -10.99 -14.49 -0.53
CA GLY A 73 -10.28 -15.75 -0.68
C GLY A 73 -8.86 -15.65 -0.13
N LYS A 74 -8.09 -16.73 -0.23
CA LYS A 74 -6.69 -16.71 0.22
C LYS A 74 -5.91 -15.62 -0.51
N ALA A 75 -5.17 -14.84 0.27
CA ALA A 75 -4.21 -13.86 -0.20
C ALA A 75 -3.05 -13.80 0.81
N GLN A 76 -1.87 -13.49 0.36
CA GLN A 76 -0.71 -13.25 1.22
C GLN A 76 -0.68 -11.82 1.78
N ALA A 77 -1.25 -10.88 1.04
CA ALA A 77 -1.37 -9.49 1.47
C ALA A 77 -2.73 -8.90 1.12
N TRP A 78 -3.15 -7.88 1.89
CA TRP A 78 -4.38 -7.12 1.66
C TRP A 78 -4.11 -5.62 1.71
N ILE A 79 -4.71 -4.87 0.78
CA ILE A 79 -4.78 -3.41 0.83
C ILE A 79 -6.18 -3.02 1.26
N LEU A 80 -6.24 -2.20 2.31
CA LEU A 80 -7.48 -1.87 3.01
C LEU A 80 -7.63 -0.35 3.10
N GLY A 81 -8.75 0.17 2.60
CA GLY A 81 -9.23 1.50 2.92
C GLY A 81 -8.99 2.60 1.89
N SER A 82 -8.06 2.46 0.93
CA SER A 82 -7.89 3.46 -0.14
C SER A 82 -9.22 3.73 -0.85
N GLY A 83 -9.68 4.98 -0.86
CA GLY A 83 -10.97 5.37 -1.47
C GLY A 83 -12.22 4.81 -0.79
N VAL A 84 -12.12 4.22 0.41
CA VAL A 84 -13.29 3.79 1.20
C VAL A 84 -13.78 4.95 2.05
N SER A 85 -15.05 5.32 1.89
CA SER A 85 -15.67 6.40 2.66
C SER A 85 -16.33 5.87 3.94
N LYS A 86 -16.61 6.79 4.90
CA LYS A 86 -17.32 6.44 6.15
C LYS A 86 -18.75 5.88 5.87
N GLN A 87 -19.34 6.22 4.74
CA GLN A 87 -20.65 5.77 4.31
C GLN A 87 -20.63 4.35 3.71
N SER A 88 -19.48 3.80 3.39
CA SER A 88 -19.29 2.45 2.84
C SER A 88 -19.39 1.39 3.94
N ILE A 89 -20.59 1.24 4.54
CA ILE A 89 -20.81 0.43 5.75
C ILE A 89 -20.33 -1.01 5.58
N GLU A 90 -20.67 -1.66 4.47
CA GLU A 90 -20.28 -3.04 4.22
C GLU A 90 -18.77 -3.21 4.11
N GLN A 91 -18.09 -2.34 3.35
CA GLN A 91 -16.63 -2.38 3.21
C GLN A 91 -15.94 -2.10 4.55
N ASN A 92 -16.43 -1.13 5.32
CA ASN A 92 -15.88 -0.82 6.64
C ASN A 92 -16.01 -2.02 7.59
N ALA A 93 -17.13 -2.74 7.56
CA ALA A 93 -17.31 -3.98 8.34
C ALA A 93 -16.33 -5.09 7.89
N GLN A 94 -16.15 -5.27 6.58
CA GLN A 94 -15.19 -6.23 6.02
C GLN A 94 -13.74 -5.89 6.38
N ILE A 95 -13.37 -4.59 6.35
CA ILE A 95 -12.04 -4.12 6.76
C ILE A 95 -11.81 -4.42 8.24
N ALA A 96 -12.75 -4.06 9.11
CA ALA A 96 -12.65 -4.32 10.53
C ALA A 96 -12.48 -5.82 10.82
N GLN A 97 -13.32 -6.65 10.21
CA GLN A 97 -13.24 -8.11 10.35
C GLN A 97 -11.89 -8.65 9.88
N LEU A 98 -11.39 -8.19 8.73
CA LEU A 98 -10.13 -8.67 8.21
C LEU A 98 -8.95 -8.25 9.09
N ILE A 99 -8.98 -7.05 9.68
CA ILE A 99 -7.98 -6.59 10.64
C ILE A 99 -7.98 -7.49 11.89
N ASP A 100 -9.17 -7.83 12.42
CA ASP A 100 -9.30 -8.64 13.62
C ASP A 100 -8.92 -10.12 13.37
N ASP A 101 -9.23 -10.65 12.18
CA ASP A 101 -9.01 -12.07 11.83
C ASP A 101 -7.60 -12.35 11.29
N SER A 102 -6.90 -11.32 10.76
CA SER A 102 -5.58 -11.49 10.11
C SER A 102 -4.50 -11.79 11.13
N LYS A 103 -3.95 -12.99 11.06
CA LYS A 103 -2.84 -13.45 11.91
C LYS A 103 -1.58 -13.77 11.11
N ALA A 104 -1.71 -14.00 9.83
CA ALA A 104 -0.63 -14.46 8.96
C ALA A 104 -0.40 -13.55 7.77
N GLU A 105 -1.42 -12.90 7.25
CA GLU A 105 -1.36 -12.02 6.09
C GLU A 105 -0.62 -10.71 6.38
N ILE A 106 -0.10 -10.08 5.34
CA ILE A 106 0.47 -8.72 5.44
C ILE A 106 -0.64 -7.71 5.11
N LEU A 107 -0.86 -6.75 6.01
CA LEU A 107 -1.86 -5.71 5.81
C LEU A 107 -1.19 -4.39 5.41
N ILE A 108 -1.68 -3.77 4.34
CA ILE A 108 -1.37 -2.38 3.98
C ILE A 108 -2.65 -1.58 4.22
N ILE A 109 -2.61 -0.69 5.22
CA ILE A 109 -3.77 0.07 5.65
C ILE A 109 -3.58 1.53 5.28
N ASP A 110 -4.45 2.04 4.43
CA ASP A 110 -4.38 3.38 3.85
C ASP A 110 -5.69 4.14 4.02
N ALA A 111 -5.63 5.44 4.01
CA ALA A 111 -6.78 6.36 3.96
C ALA A 111 -7.91 5.98 4.94
N GLY A 112 -9.11 5.64 4.44
CA GLY A 112 -10.26 5.25 5.26
C GLY A 112 -10.01 4.05 6.17
N GLY A 113 -9.11 3.14 5.80
CA GLY A 113 -8.72 1.99 6.61
C GLY A 113 -8.07 2.37 7.94
N LEU A 114 -7.37 3.51 7.98
CA LEU A 114 -6.71 4.01 9.19
C LEU A 114 -7.71 4.33 10.32
N GLU A 115 -8.97 4.56 10.00
CA GLU A 115 -10.02 4.80 11.00
C GLU A 115 -10.31 3.56 11.85
N HIS A 116 -9.97 2.36 11.38
CA HIS A 116 -10.16 1.09 12.10
C HIS A 116 -9.03 0.77 13.09
N ILE A 117 -7.93 1.51 13.04
CA ILE A 117 -6.84 1.35 14.00
C ILE A 117 -7.27 1.94 15.35
N SER A 118 -7.34 1.13 16.39
CA SER A 118 -7.75 1.51 17.74
C SER A 118 -6.65 1.21 18.76
N THR A 119 -6.82 1.67 19.99
CA THR A 119 -5.90 1.37 21.10
C THR A 119 -5.85 -0.11 21.47
N SER A 120 -6.86 -0.89 21.09
CA SER A 120 -6.90 -2.34 21.23
C SER A 120 -6.30 -3.07 20.03
N PHE A 121 -5.96 -2.34 18.96
CA PHE A 121 -5.29 -2.91 17.80
C PHE A 121 -3.91 -3.39 18.23
N MET A 122 -3.78 -4.70 18.30
CA MET A 122 -2.48 -5.33 18.51
C MET A 122 -1.89 -5.58 17.13
N ALA A 123 -1.08 -4.64 16.67
CA ALA A 123 -0.34 -4.87 15.44
C ALA A 123 0.46 -6.16 15.61
N GLY A 124 0.02 -7.21 14.94
CA GLY A 124 0.96 -8.26 14.59
C GLY A 124 2.08 -7.61 13.78
N ALA A 125 3.27 -8.18 13.82
CA ALA A 125 4.47 -7.67 13.13
C ALA A 125 4.32 -7.53 11.59
N ARG A 126 3.11 -7.60 11.03
CA ARG A 126 2.86 -7.69 9.59
C ARG A 126 1.91 -6.61 9.04
N THR A 127 1.93 -5.42 9.64
CA THR A 127 1.10 -4.30 9.17
C THR A 127 1.94 -3.10 8.77
N ILE A 128 1.64 -2.54 7.60
CA ILE A 128 2.18 -1.27 7.12
C ILE A 128 1.03 -0.27 7.08
N LEU A 129 1.18 0.85 7.76
CA LEU A 129 0.29 2.00 7.68
C LEU A 129 0.87 3.02 6.71
N THR A 130 0.03 3.62 5.84
CA THR A 130 0.50 4.56 4.82
C THR A 130 -0.16 5.95 4.93
N PRO A 131 -0.12 6.62 6.11
CA PRO A 131 -0.75 7.91 6.27
C PRO A 131 0.01 9.02 5.52
N HIS A 132 -0.72 10.02 5.02
CA HIS A 132 -0.14 11.35 4.83
C HIS A 132 -0.15 12.12 6.16
N ARG A 133 0.54 13.29 6.22
CA ARG A 133 0.66 14.06 7.48
C ARG A 133 -0.68 14.25 8.21
N GLY A 134 -1.72 14.69 7.50
CA GLY A 134 -3.02 14.95 8.14
C GLY A 134 -3.70 13.69 8.69
N GLU A 135 -3.54 12.53 8.04
CA GLU A 135 -4.01 11.24 8.53
C GLU A 135 -3.22 10.78 9.75
N ALA A 136 -1.89 10.93 9.72
CA ALA A 136 -1.01 10.57 10.83
C ALA A 136 -1.34 11.37 12.09
N VAL A 137 -1.54 12.69 11.98
CA VAL A 137 -1.94 13.56 13.09
C VAL A 137 -3.29 13.09 13.66
N ARG A 138 -4.33 12.91 12.83
CA ARG A 138 -5.64 12.45 13.31
C ARG A 138 -5.58 11.07 13.95
N LEU A 139 -4.79 10.15 13.39
CA LEU A 139 -4.59 8.83 13.97
C LEU A 139 -3.94 8.93 15.35
N LEU A 140 -2.85 9.68 15.47
CA LEU A 140 -2.13 9.85 16.71
C LEU A 140 -3.00 10.52 17.80
N GLU A 141 -3.72 11.59 17.46
CA GLU A 141 -4.66 12.27 18.38
C GLU A 141 -5.77 11.32 18.87
N ARG A 142 -6.30 10.46 17.99
CA ARG A 142 -7.32 9.48 18.35
C ARG A 142 -6.79 8.40 19.31
N LEU A 143 -5.53 7.97 19.12
CA LEU A 143 -4.92 6.92 19.94
C LEU A 143 -4.40 7.44 21.27
N SER A 144 -3.81 8.64 21.30
CA SER A 144 -3.22 9.22 22.52
C SER A 144 -4.20 10.05 23.36
N GLY A 145 -5.25 10.61 22.73
CA GLY A 145 -6.13 11.60 23.34
C GLY A 145 -5.50 13.00 23.47
N GLU A 146 -4.29 13.20 22.94
CA GLU A 146 -3.54 14.45 23.02
C GLU A 146 -3.40 15.08 21.61
N SER A 147 -3.26 16.43 21.57
CA SER A 147 -3.07 17.11 20.28
C SER A 147 -1.69 16.84 19.69
N ALA A 148 -1.66 16.37 18.46
CA ALA A 148 -0.47 16.11 17.69
C ALA A 148 -0.24 17.12 16.52
N ALA A 149 -1.00 18.22 16.50
CA ALA A 149 -1.00 19.17 15.38
C ALA A 149 0.38 19.81 15.09
N ARG A 150 1.26 19.86 16.11
CA ARG A 150 2.61 20.44 16.00
C ARG A 150 3.72 19.41 15.77
N VAL A 151 3.38 18.10 15.79
CA VAL A 151 4.34 17.04 15.56
C VAL A 151 4.53 16.86 14.06
N GLU A 152 5.77 16.81 13.58
CA GLU A 152 6.07 16.79 12.16
C GLU A 152 7.23 15.84 11.82
N GLY A 153 7.36 15.52 10.53
CA GLY A 153 8.50 14.78 9.99
C GLY A 153 8.74 13.43 10.68
N SER A 154 10.00 13.18 11.01
CA SER A 154 10.43 11.92 11.63
C SER A 154 9.80 11.69 13.01
N GLU A 155 9.59 12.77 13.79
CA GLU A 155 8.95 12.69 15.09
C GLU A 155 7.51 12.20 14.97
N LEU A 156 6.75 12.68 13.98
CA LEU A 156 5.39 12.22 13.73
C LEU A 156 5.35 10.74 13.29
N ALA A 157 6.24 10.36 12.37
CA ALA A 157 6.32 8.98 11.89
C ALA A 157 6.65 8.01 13.04
N GLU A 158 7.62 8.38 13.88
CA GLU A 158 8.03 7.60 15.05
C GLU A 158 6.93 7.53 16.11
N ALA A 159 6.23 8.64 16.37
CA ALA A 159 5.13 8.66 17.34
C ALA A 159 3.96 7.75 16.92
N VAL A 160 3.59 7.76 15.62
CA VAL A 160 2.57 6.83 15.10
C VAL A 160 3.05 5.38 15.19
N GLN A 161 4.33 5.12 14.85
CA GLN A 161 4.92 3.79 14.98
C GLN A 161 4.84 3.29 16.42
N LYS A 162 5.26 4.09 17.41
CA LYS A 162 5.22 3.73 18.85
C LYS A 162 3.79 3.50 19.35
N ALA A 163 2.83 4.30 18.87
CA ALA A 163 1.43 4.18 19.27
C ALA A 163 0.74 2.95 18.69
N THR A 164 1.22 2.43 17.55
CA THR A 164 0.56 1.33 16.82
C THR A 164 1.36 0.04 16.78
N GLY A 165 2.69 0.09 16.97
CA GLY A 165 3.59 -1.04 16.76
C GLY A 165 3.76 -1.45 15.28
N CYS A 166 3.15 -0.70 14.34
CA CYS A 166 3.21 -0.99 12.90
C CYS A 166 4.45 -0.37 12.24
N THR A 167 4.83 -0.89 11.07
CA THR A 167 5.65 -0.12 10.13
C THR A 167 4.82 1.03 9.58
N VAL A 168 5.34 2.25 9.60
CA VAL A 168 4.63 3.45 9.15
C VAL A 168 5.34 4.08 7.98
N VAL A 169 4.63 4.27 6.89
CA VAL A 169 5.08 5.00 5.69
C VAL A 169 4.40 6.36 5.68
N LEU A 170 5.04 7.36 6.26
CA LEU A 170 4.53 8.73 6.29
C LEU A 170 4.79 9.39 4.93
N LYS A 171 3.70 9.55 4.15
CA LYS A 171 3.75 10.14 2.80
C LYS A 171 4.01 11.64 2.85
N GLY A 172 4.95 12.13 2.03
CA GLY A 172 5.32 13.54 1.89
C GLY A 172 6.22 13.74 0.68
N SER A 173 6.77 14.95 0.49
CA SER A 173 7.79 15.22 -0.52
C SER A 173 9.00 14.30 -0.37
N LYS A 174 9.39 14.06 0.87
CA LYS A 174 10.23 12.96 1.29
C LYS A 174 9.38 11.98 2.09
N THR A 175 9.34 10.74 1.66
CA THR A 175 8.64 9.68 2.38
C THR A 175 9.52 9.19 3.52
N LEU A 176 8.93 9.04 4.72
CA LEU A 176 9.61 8.53 5.90
C LEU A 176 9.04 7.15 6.25
N ILE A 177 9.93 6.18 6.54
CA ILE A 177 9.53 4.83 6.95
C ILE A 177 9.98 4.63 8.39
N ALA A 178 9.02 4.55 9.32
CA ALA A 178 9.30 4.32 10.73
C ALA A 178 9.01 2.86 11.12
N SER A 179 9.91 2.28 11.91
CA SER A 179 9.82 0.95 12.48
C SER A 179 10.46 0.94 13.87
N GLU A 180 10.50 -0.22 14.54
CA GLU A 180 11.25 -0.39 15.80
C GLU A 180 12.75 -0.09 15.65
N ALA A 181 13.32 -0.25 14.45
CA ALA A 181 14.72 0.06 14.17
C ALA A 181 15.02 1.56 14.01
N GLY A 182 13.97 2.41 13.99
CA GLY A 182 14.07 3.85 13.79
C GLY A 182 13.36 4.33 12.54
N VAL A 183 13.77 5.51 12.05
CA VAL A 183 13.17 6.17 10.87
C VAL A 183 14.17 6.21 9.73
N LEU A 184 13.75 5.67 8.59
CA LEU A 184 14.46 5.77 7.30
C LEU A 184 13.84 6.90 6.48
N GLU A 185 14.66 7.83 5.99
CA GLU A 185 14.25 8.84 5.02
C GLU A 185 14.53 8.34 3.59
N CYS A 186 13.50 8.25 2.77
CA CYS A 186 13.61 7.89 1.37
C CYS A 186 14.13 9.09 0.54
N ALA A 187 14.64 8.79 -0.65
CA ALA A 187 15.02 9.82 -1.62
C ALA A 187 13.82 10.71 -1.96
N GLU A 188 14.09 11.98 -2.23
CA GLU A 188 13.07 12.94 -2.63
C GLU A 188 12.47 12.53 -3.99
N ALA A 189 11.15 12.52 -4.05
CA ALA A 189 10.41 12.16 -5.25
C ALA A 189 10.05 13.42 -6.07
N PRO A 190 9.77 13.28 -7.38
CA PRO A 190 9.28 14.39 -8.20
C PRO A 190 8.02 15.04 -7.61
N ALA A 191 7.98 16.38 -7.64
CA ALA A 191 6.87 17.17 -7.10
C ALA A 191 5.52 16.88 -7.81
N GLU A 192 5.58 16.38 -9.03
CA GLU A 192 4.43 15.94 -9.84
C GLU A 192 3.63 14.82 -9.16
N LEU A 193 4.21 14.11 -8.19
CA LEU A 193 3.49 13.15 -7.34
C LEU A 193 2.46 13.82 -6.41
N ALA A 194 2.46 15.14 -6.28
CA ALA A 194 1.39 15.89 -5.63
C ALA A 194 0.09 15.90 -6.47
N THR A 195 -0.31 14.74 -6.98
CA THR A 195 -1.48 14.50 -7.82
C THR A 195 -2.37 13.45 -7.17
N ALA A 196 -3.69 13.65 -7.22
CA ALA A 196 -4.66 12.71 -6.66
C ALA A 196 -4.50 11.29 -7.27
N GLY A 197 -4.55 10.27 -6.42
CA GLY A 197 -4.46 8.86 -6.84
C GLY A 197 -3.04 8.27 -6.83
N THR A 198 -1.98 9.07 -6.71
CA THR A 198 -0.60 8.57 -6.65
C THR A 198 -0.34 7.73 -5.38
N GLY A 199 -1.03 8.04 -4.28
CA GLY A 199 -1.02 7.23 -3.06
C GLY A 199 -1.64 5.84 -3.26
N ASP A 200 -2.72 5.73 -4.04
CA ASP A 200 -3.35 4.45 -4.40
C ASP A 200 -2.39 3.58 -5.22
N VAL A 201 -1.62 4.20 -6.11
CA VAL A 201 -0.57 3.54 -6.89
C VAL A 201 0.53 3.01 -5.97
N LEU A 202 1.01 3.83 -5.03
CA LEU A 202 2.03 3.41 -4.05
C LEU A 202 1.53 2.23 -3.21
N ALA A 203 0.30 2.30 -2.69
CA ALA A 203 -0.31 1.19 -1.94
C ALA A 203 -0.38 -0.09 -2.78
N GLY A 204 -0.76 0.03 -4.07
CA GLY A 204 -0.81 -1.10 -5.01
C GLY A 204 0.55 -1.76 -5.23
N ILE A 205 1.60 -0.98 -5.43
CA ILE A 205 2.99 -1.47 -5.54
C ILE A 205 3.41 -2.18 -4.25
N MET A 206 3.20 -1.52 -3.10
CA MET A 206 3.61 -2.02 -1.79
C MET A 206 2.94 -3.36 -1.46
N GLY A 207 1.62 -3.45 -1.65
CA GLY A 207 0.89 -4.67 -1.40
C GLY A 207 1.29 -5.81 -2.36
N ALA A 208 1.56 -5.50 -3.62
CA ALA A 208 2.05 -6.50 -4.56
C ALA A 208 3.44 -7.03 -4.18
N LEU A 209 4.38 -6.15 -3.80
CA LEU A 209 5.69 -6.57 -3.31
C LEU A 209 5.59 -7.37 -2.01
N ALA A 210 4.68 -7.00 -1.11
CA ALA A 210 4.41 -7.74 0.11
C ALA A 210 3.88 -9.17 -0.18
N ALA A 211 2.98 -9.30 -1.15
CA ALA A 211 2.45 -10.60 -1.55
C ALA A 211 3.48 -11.48 -2.27
N ILE A 212 4.26 -10.91 -3.17
CA ILE A 212 5.33 -11.61 -3.92
C ILE A 212 6.41 -12.13 -2.96
N ASN A 213 6.78 -11.33 -1.96
CA ASN A 213 7.88 -11.62 -1.04
C ASN A 213 7.39 -12.13 0.33
N PHE A 214 6.17 -12.66 0.37
CA PHE A 214 5.55 -13.10 1.62
C PHE A 214 6.41 -14.10 2.40
N ASP A 215 6.96 -15.09 1.71
CA ASP A 215 7.77 -16.14 2.33
C ASP A 215 9.11 -15.59 2.84
N GLU A 216 9.70 -14.61 2.17
CA GLU A 216 10.94 -13.95 2.62
C GLU A 216 10.69 -13.13 3.89
N VAL A 217 9.52 -12.45 3.98
CA VAL A 217 9.10 -11.73 5.20
C VAL A 217 8.76 -12.71 6.31
N ALA A 218 8.00 -13.76 6.02
CA ALA A 218 7.61 -14.77 7.01
C ALA A 218 8.81 -15.54 7.57
N GLY A 219 9.82 -15.78 6.74
CA GLY A 219 11.08 -16.41 7.10
C GLY A 219 12.12 -15.48 7.73
N GLY A 220 11.83 -14.19 7.91
CA GLY A 220 12.71 -13.21 8.53
C GLY A 220 13.90 -12.78 7.67
N LYS A 221 13.92 -13.11 6.38
CA LYS A 221 14.98 -12.69 5.44
C LYS A 221 14.77 -11.27 4.91
N ALA A 222 13.52 -10.78 4.94
CA ALA A 222 13.16 -9.41 4.65
C ALA A 222 12.25 -8.85 5.75
N GLN A 223 12.30 -7.54 5.94
CA GLN A 223 11.43 -6.81 6.87
C GLN A 223 10.36 -6.05 6.10
N LEU A 224 9.29 -5.64 6.78
CA LEU A 224 8.27 -4.78 6.15
C LEU A 224 8.84 -3.41 5.74
N THR A 225 9.87 -2.93 6.42
CA THR A 225 10.62 -1.73 6.03
C THR A 225 11.30 -1.90 4.68
N ASP A 226 11.84 -3.07 4.37
CA ASP A 226 12.47 -3.35 3.08
C ASP A 226 11.42 -3.36 1.95
N ILE A 227 10.23 -3.94 2.21
CA ILE A 227 9.09 -3.89 1.29
C ILE A 227 8.64 -2.46 1.03
N ALA A 228 8.51 -1.66 2.10
CA ALA A 228 8.10 -0.26 2.01
C ALA A 228 9.13 0.58 1.22
N GLU A 229 10.43 0.43 1.51
CA GLU A 229 11.51 1.12 0.79
C GLU A 229 11.55 0.73 -0.68
N ALA A 230 11.43 -0.56 -1.01
CA ALA A 230 11.37 -1.02 -2.38
C ALA A 230 10.15 -0.45 -3.13
N ALA A 231 8.97 -0.41 -2.47
CA ALA A 231 7.76 0.16 -3.05
C ALA A 231 7.91 1.66 -3.34
N VAL A 232 8.45 2.43 -2.38
CA VAL A 232 8.72 3.87 -2.57
C VAL A 232 9.73 4.07 -3.69
N SER A 233 10.79 3.26 -3.77
CA SER A 233 11.79 3.34 -4.84
C SER A 233 11.19 3.10 -6.23
N VAL A 234 10.34 2.07 -6.36
CA VAL A 234 9.63 1.78 -7.63
C VAL A 234 8.69 2.91 -8.01
N HIS A 235 7.94 3.43 -7.05
CA HIS A 235 7.00 4.52 -7.25
C HIS A 235 7.70 5.82 -7.67
N THR A 236 8.78 6.19 -6.96
CA THR A 236 9.61 7.36 -7.30
C THR A 236 10.23 7.20 -8.68
N ARG A 237 10.76 6.00 -9.00
CA ARG A 237 11.36 5.74 -10.32
C ARG A 237 10.33 5.83 -11.46
N ALA A 238 9.10 5.34 -11.24
CA ALA A 238 8.02 5.51 -12.22
C ALA A 238 7.68 6.99 -12.44
N ALA A 239 7.66 7.77 -11.37
CA ALA A 239 7.43 9.22 -11.44
C ALA A 239 8.55 9.94 -12.18
N GLU A 240 9.82 9.64 -11.94
CA GLU A 240 10.96 10.23 -12.65
C GLU A 240 10.89 9.98 -14.17
N ILE A 241 10.52 8.75 -14.56
CA ILE A 241 10.36 8.37 -15.98
C ILE A 241 9.28 9.23 -16.67
N LEU A 242 8.21 9.56 -15.95
CA LEU A 242 7.10 10.35 -16.48
C LEU A 242 7.38 11.85 -16.40
N ALA A 243 7.90 12.36 -15.27
CA ALA A 243 8.21 13.77 -15.06
C ALA A 243 9.18 14.30 -16.13
N ALA A 244 10.09 13.48 -16.62
CA ALA A 244 10.96 13.82 -17.75
C ALA A 244 10.21 14.07 -19.07
N LYS A 245 8.91 13.70 -19.14
CA LYS A 245 8.07 13.84 -20.35
C LYS A 245 6.96 14.88 -20.17
N GLY A 246 6.63 15.27 -18.94
CA GLY A 246 5.57 16.24 -18.64
C GLY A 246 4.79 15.92 -17.37
N PRO A 247 3.63 16.55 -17.16
CA PRO A 247 2.78 16.31 -15.98
C PRO A 247 2.39 14.84 -15.82
N ILE A 248 2.23 14.41 -14.55
CA ILE A 248 1.90 13.01 -14.22
C ILE A 248 0.40 12.89 -13.94
N ALA A 249 -0.26 11.95 -14.62
CA ALA A 249 -1.56 11.43 -14.20
C ALA A 249 -1.36 10.08 -13.47
N ALA A 250 -2.18 9.82 -12.44
CA ALA A 250 -2.00 8.65 -11.59
C ALA A 250 -2.12 7.31 -12.35
N LEU A 251 -2.97 7.23 -13.38
CA LEU A 251 -3.08 6.02 -14.19
C LEU A 251 -1.83 5.79 -15.07
N ASP A 252 -1.23 6.86 -15.58
CA ASP A 252 0.04 6.76 -16.31
C ASP A 252 1.16 6.30 -15.38
N LEU A 253 1.18 6.81 -14.14
CA LEU A 253 2.11 6.36 -13.11
C LEU A 253 1.96 4.85 -12.83
N ALA A 254 0.73 4.37 -12.65
CA ALA A 254 0.46 2.94 -12.46
C ALA A 254 0.93 2.11 -13.66
N ASN A 255 0.74 2.61 -14.89
CA ASN A 255 1.21 1.94 -16.11
C ASN A 255 2.75 1.96 -16.26
N ALA A 256 3.44 2.97 -15.74
CA ALA A 256 4.90 3.10 -15.80
C ALA A 256 5.64 2.18 -14.81
N VAL A 257 4.95 1.57 -13.84
CA VAL A 257 5.52 0.70 -12.82
C VAL A 257 6.37 -0.42 -13.42
N SER A 258 5.90 -1.09 -14.47
CA SER A 258 6.67 -2.16 -15.12
C SER A 258 8.00 -1.67 -15.70
N GLN A 259 8.02 -0.45 -16.26
CA GLN A 259 9.25 0.17 -16.79
C GLN A 259 10.20 0.56 -15.66
N ALA A 260 9.67 1.09 -14.55
CA ALA A 260 10.45 1.39 -13.37
C ALA A 260 11.15 0.15 -12.80
N LEU A 261 10.41 -0.96 -12.67
CA LEU A 261 10.97 -2.25 -12.24
C LEU A 261 12.11 -2.74 -13.11
N VAL A 262 11.97 -2.63 -14.43
CA VAL A 262 13.05 -3.00 -15.35
C VAL A 262 14.30 -2.14 -15.12
N SER A 263 14.12 -0.84 -14.90
CA SER A 263 15.26 0.08 -14.70
C SER A 263 15.94 -0.06 -13.34
N LEU A 264 15.26 -0.59 -12.33
CA LEU A 264 15.82 -0.84 -10.99
C LEU A 264 16.51 -2.21 -10.86
N ARG A 265 16.22 -3.13 -11.79
CA ARG A 265 16.82 -4.49 -11.84
C ARG A 265 18.13 -4.54 -12.64
N ASN A 266 18.53 -3.43 -13.28
CA ASN A 266 19.77 -3.28 -14.05
C ASN A 266 20.81 -2.49 -13.28
#